data_07452206c945bf3a3aee6ccdbd39c338
#
_entry.id   07452206c945bf3a3aee6ccdbd39c338
#
_cell.length_a   1.000
_cell.length_b   1.000
_cell.length_c   1.000
_cell.angle_alpha   90.00
_cell.angle_beta   90.00
_cell.angle_gamma   90.00
#
_symmetry.space_group_name_H-M   'P 1'
#
loop_
_entity.id
_entity.type
_entity.pdbx_description
1 polymer ?
#
loop_
_entity_poly.entity_id
_entity_poly.type
_entity_poly.pdbx_seq_one_letter_code
_entity_poly.pdbx_strand_id
1 'polypeptide(L)'
;AAPVDEERHFVVDPTVEVGIVSGLTNLFNPQGVISRIFEKGALGDSTLGFNFAMDQNVGNFTSGTFVVGTDTMAVAAQAGGSVQTNAQTSFSLTATITSTKTLTVGTVFTIPGVYAVNPQNRQSTGALRNFVITSAVTGTGSSQTISIFPTPVFSGQFQNVTSSTGTIPSGNATIISGSNGAS
;
A
#
# COMPACT_ATOMS: atom_id res chain seq x y z
N ALA A 1 -3.93 -20.52 0.54
CA ALA A 1 -3.59 -20.43 1.96
C ALA A 1 -2.17 -20.97 2.15
N ALA A 2 -1.32 -20.26 2.88
CA ALA A 2 0.01 -20.77 3.22
C ALA A 2 -0.12 -21.96 4.16
N PRO A 3 0.70 -23.01 4.01
CA PRO A 3 0.66 -24.15 4.93
C PRO A 3 0.94 -23.68 6.36
N VAL A 4 0.26 -24.29 7.32
CA VAL A 4 0.51 -24.05 8.73
C VAL A 4 1.70 -24.92 9.13
N ASP A 5 2.86 -24.29 9.27
CA ASP A 5 4.05 -24.89 9.86
C ASP A 5 4.40 -24.16 11.16
N GLU A 6 5.18 -24.80 12.01
CA GLU A 6 5.58 -24.24 13.31
C GLU A 6 6.70 -23.21 13.19
N GLU A 7 7.20 -22.93 11.98
CA GLU A 7 8.35 -22.06 11.72
C GLU A 7 7.96 -20.65 11.23
N ARG A 8 6.73 -20.21 11.47
CA ARG A 8 6.33 -18.86 11.11
C ARG A 8 6.83 -17.85 12.12
N HIS A 9 7.64 -16.92 11.64
CA HIS A 9 8.17 -15.83 12.45
C HIS A 9 7.45 -14.53 12.11
N PHE A 10 7.16 -13.74 13.14
CA PHE A 10 6.59 -12.42 13.01
C PHE A 10 7.47 -11.43 13.78
N VAL A 11 8.16 -10.56 13.07
CA VAL A 11 9.02 -9.53 13.66
C VAL A 11 8.25 -8.23 13.74
N VAL A 12 8.17 -7.66 14.93
CA VAL A 12 7.39 -6.45 15.22
C VAL A 12 8.24 -5.37 15.85
N ASP A 13 7.84 -4.12 15.60
CA ASP A 13 8.32 -2.97 16.35
C ASP A 13 7.74 -2.98 17.78
N PRO A 14 8.47 -2.50 18.79
CA PRO A 14 8.01 -2.43 20.19
C PRO A 14 6.64 -1.76 20.38
N THR A 15 6.35 -0.72 19.58
CA THR A 15 5.07 0.00 19.63
C THR A 15 3.90 -0.87 19.20
N VAL A 16 4.10 -1.66 18.14
CA VAL A 16 3.09 -2.60 17.62
C VAL A 16 2.88 -3.74 18.60
N GLU A 17 3.95 -4.26 19.24
CA GLU A 17 3.83 -5.31 20.25
C GLU A 17 2.97 -4.88 21.43
N VAL A 18 3.20 -3.68 21.96
CA VAL A 18 2.37 -3.09 23.02
C VAL A 18 0.91 -2.97 22.60
N GLY A 19 0.65 -2.57 21.35
CA GLY A 19 -0.71 -2.50 20.79
C GLY A 19 -1.40 -3.86 20.74
N ILE A 20 -0.70 -4.90 20.28
CA ILE A 20 -1.21 -6.27 20.23
C ILE A 20 -1.50 -6.78 21.64
N VAL A 21 -0.57 -6.63 22.58
CA VAL A 21 -0.75 -7.06 23.98
C VAL A 21 -1.94 -6.34 24.62
N SER A 22 -2.07 -5.04 24.43
CA SER A 22 -3.20 -4.25 24.94
C SER A 22 -4.55 -4.72 24.36
N GLY A 23 -4.61 -5.04 23.06
CA GLY A 23 -5.82 -5.55 22.43
C GLY A 23 -6.21 -6.96 22.89
N LEU A 24 -5.22 -7.81 23.21
CA LEU A 24 -5.44 -9.19 23.65
C LEU A 24 -5.75 -9.33 25.15
N THR A 25 -5.42 -8.33 25.96
CA THR A 25 -5.59 -8.40 27.45
C THR A 25 -7.03 -8.65 27.88
N ASN A 26 -8.01 -8.20 27.12
CA ASN A 26 -9.44 -8.41 27.41
C ASN A 26 -10.00 -9.72 26.84
N LEU A 27 -9.30 -10.35 25.88
CA LEU A 27 -9.80 -11.52 25.16
C LEU A 27 -9.26 -12.83 25.76
N PHE A 28 -8.04 -12.80 26.26
CA PHE A 28 -7.35 -13.96 26.83
C PHE A 28 -6.82 -13.61 28.22
N ASN A 29 -7.32 -14.31 29.24
CA ASN A 29 -6.75 -14.24 30.57
C ASN A 29 -6.09 -15.59 30.97
N PRO A 30 -5.04 -16.04 30.29
CA PRO A 30 -4.22 -17.15 30.72
C PRO A 30 -3.10 -16.62 31.63
N GLN A 31 -3.27 -16.76 32.92
CA GLN A 31 -2.30 -16.27 33.92
C GLN A 31 -0.84 -16.65 33.61
N GLY A 32 -0.59 -17.80 33.00
CA GLY A 32 0.74 -18.26 32.65
C GLY A 32 1.40 -17.52 31.46
N VAL A 33 0.63 -17.05 30.50
CA VAL A 33 1.15 -16.30 29.34
C VAL A 33 1.42 -14.84 29.72
N ILE A 34 0.55 -14.24 30.50
CA ILE A 34 0.69 -12.86 30.98
C ILE A 34 1.94 -12.75 31.87
N SER A 35 2.20 -13.72 32.78
CA SER A 35 3.41 -13.74 33.61
C SER A 35 4.69 -13.78 32.77
N ARG A 36 4.72 -14.56 31.69
CA ARG A 36 5.89 -14.62 30.80
C ARG A 36 6.12 -13.32 30.03
N ILE A 37 5.05 -12.67 29.56
CA ILE A 37 5.16 -11.37 28.87
C ILE A 37 5.73 -10.32 29.81
N PHE A 38 5.31 -10.31 31.08
CA PHE A 38 5.86 -9.42 32.09
C PHE A 38 7.31 -9.72 32.46
N GLU A 39 7.69 -10.99 32.55
CA GLU A 39 9.05 -11.39 32.94
C GLU A 39 10.08 -11.25 31.83
N LYS A 40 9.69 -11.52 30.57
CA LYS A 40 10.62 -11.61 29.43
C LYS A 40 10.41 -10.52 28.37
N GLY A 41 9.34 -9.73 28.46
CA GLY A 41 9.00 -8.73 27.44
C GLY A 41 8.78 -9.32 26.03
N ALA A 42 8.38 -10.59 25.95
CA ALA A 42 8.14 -11.26 24.67
C ALA A 42 6.77 -11.94 24.67
N LEU A 43 6.05 -11.84 23.57
CA LEU A 43 4.70 -12.38 23.40
C LEU A 43 4.64 -13.94 23.46
N GLY A 44 5.79 -14.59 23.56
CA GLY A 44 5.94 -16.05 23.70
C GLY A 44 6.00 -16.80 22.37
N ASP A 45 6.52 -18.03 22.47
CA ASP A 45 6.63 -18.92 21.34
C ASP A 45 5.25 -19.44 20.94
N SER A 46 4.96 -19.41 19.62
CA SER A 46 3.75 -20.01 19.02
C SER A 46 2.40 -19.41 19.47
N THR A 47 2.34 -18.09 19.67
CA THR A 47 1.07 -17.39 19.91
C THR A 47 0.37 -17.14 18.56
N LEU A 48 -0.89 -17.54 18.42
CA LEU A 48 -1.68 -17.44 17.17
C LEU A 48 -1.01 -18.14 15.96
N GLY A 49 -0.15 -19.13 16.20
CA GLY A 49 0.57 -19.86 15.12
C GLY A 49 1.79 -19.11 14.59
N PHE A 50 2.32 -18.13 15.32
CA PHE A 50 3.54 -17.38 14.99
C PHE A 50 4.48 -17.32 16.17
N ASN A 51 5.77 -17.35 15.88
CA ASN A 51 6.84 -17.02 16.82
C ASN A 51 7.10 -15.51 16.72
N PHE A 52 6.79 -14.77 17.78
CA PHE A 52 6.98 -13.32 17.81
C PHE A 52 8.40 -12.98 18.24
N ALA A 53 9.03 -12.08 17.49
CA ALA A 53 10.31 -11.47 17.83
C ALA A 53 10.18 -9.95 17.74
N MET A 54 10.79 -9.23 18.67
CA MET A 54 10.83 -7.78 18.69
C MET A 54 12.14 -7.29 18.10
N ASP A 55 12.07 -6.33 17.15
CA ASP A 55 13.24 -5.65 16.61
C ASP A 55 12.93 -4.16 16.43
N GLN A 56 13.80 -3.31 16.95
CA GLN A 56 13.68 -1.84 16.83
C GLN A 56 14.02 -1.32 15.43
N ASN A 57 14.65 -2.15 14.58
CA ASN A 57 15.00 -1.76 13.20
C ASN A 57 13.88 -2.03 12.19
N VAL A 58 12.70 -2.47 12.64
CA VAL A 58 11.54 -2.59 11.76
C VAL A 58 11.11 -1.20 11.30
N GLY A 59 11.15 -0.98 9.97
CA GLY A 59 10.80 0.30 9.38
C GLY A 59 9.33 0.64 9.59
N ASN A 60 9.05 1.79 10.19
CA ASN A 60 7.70 2.31 10.38
C ASN A 60 7.27 3.13 9.17
N PHE A 61 6.08 2.82 8.64
CA PHE A 61 5.42 3.63 7.63
C PHE A 61 4.45 4.60 8.30
N THR A 62 4.68 5.90 8.11
CA THR A 62 3.74 6.93 8.58
C THR A 62 2.76 7.26 7.47
N SER A 63 1.49 6.92 7.67
CA SER A 63 0.43 7.27 6.73
C SER A 63 0.17 8.79 6.70
N GLY A 64 -0.31 9.28 5.55
CA GLY A 64 -0.78 10.66 5.43
C GLY A 64 -2.13 10.90 6.13
N THR A 65 -2.67 12.09 5.97
CA THR A 65 -3.98 12.48 6.54
C THR A 65 -5.17 12.15 5.63
N PHE A 66 -4.93 11.51 4.49
CA PHE A 66 -5.96 11.08 3.54
C PHE A 66 -6.81 9.96 4.15
N VAL A 67 -8.14 10.10 4.14
CA VAL A 67 -9.10 9.12 4.70
C VAL A 67 -9.84 8.45 3.55
N VAL A 68 -9.66 7.13 3.41
CA VAL A 68 -10.36 6.33 2.40
C VAL A 68 -11.88 6.36 2.63
N GLY A 69 -12.64 6.55 1.56
CA GLY A 69 -14.11 6.64 1.62
C GLY A 69 -14.65 8.04 1.90
N THR A 70 -13.84 8.97 2.40
CA THR A 70 -14.23 10.36 2.63
C THR A 70 -13.52 11.31 1.67
N ASP A 71 -12.21 11.15 1.54
CA ASP A 71 -11.37 11.97 0.67
C ASP A 71 -11.28 11.36 -0.74
N THR A 72 -11.02 12.20 -1.73
CA THR A 72 -10.92 11.77 -3.12
C THR A 72 -9.58 12.13 -3.74
N MET A 73 -9.08 11.25 -4.60
CA MET A 73 -7.96 11.49 -5.50
C MET A 73 -8.47 11.26 -6.93
N ALA A 74 -8.94 12.32 -7.56
CA ALA A 74 -9.48 12.26 -8.92
C ALA A 74 -8.35 12.37 -9.94
N VAL A 75 -8.06 11.29 -10.64
CA VAL A 75 -7.07 11.23 -11.71
C VAL A 75 -7.65 11.84 -12.97
N ALA A 76 -6.89 12.70 -13.65
CA ALA A 76 -7.26 13.25 -14.94
C ALA A 76 -6.90 12.27 -16.07
N ALA A 77 -7.70 12.25 -17.13
CA ALA A 77 -7.37 11.50 -18.34
C ALA A 77 -6.08 12.03 -18.95
N GLN A 78 -5.11 11.16 -19.19
CA GLN A 78 -3.81 11.55 -19.76
C GLN A 78 -3.12 10.38 -20.45
N ALA A 79 -2.16 10.69 -21.34
CA ALA A 79 -1.31 9.67 -21.94
C ALA A 79 -0.42 9.01 -20.87
N GLY A 80 -0.13 7.73 -21.06
CA GLY A 80 0.90 7.03 -20.29
C GLY A 80 2.31 7.41 -20.72
N GLY A 81 3.32 6.70 -20.19
CA GLY A 81 4.71 6.82 -20.63
C GLY A 81 4.88 6.38 -22.07
N SER A 82 5.95 6.88 -22.70
CA SER A 82 6.31 6.49 -24.07
C SER A 82 6.53 4.97 -24.17
N VAL A 83 6.24 4.41 -25.33
CA VAL A 83 6.50 2.99 -25.65
C VAL A 83 7.96 2.58 -25.47
N GLN A 84 8.88 3.52 -25.52
CA GLN A 84 10.31 3.35 -25.27
C GLN A 84 10.71 3.64 -23.82
N THR A 85 9.79 4.12 -23.00
CA THR A 85 10.06 4.44 -21.59
C THR A 85 10.21 3.15 -20.80
N ASN A 86 11.32 3.01 -20.09
CA ASN A 86 11.47 1.96 -19.12
C ASN A 86 10.44 2.15 -17.99
N ALA A 87 9.62 1.14 -17.75
CA ALA A 87 8.61 1.16 -16.70
C ALA A 87 9.20 1.32 -15.27
N GLN A 88 10.51 1.19 -15.13
CA GLN A 88 11.26 1.38 -13.87
C GLN A 88 11.58 2.85 -13.55
N THR A 89 10.97 3.79 -14.22
CA THR A 89 11.08 5.23 -13.94
C THR A 89 9.82 5.74 -13.24
N SER A 90 9.92 6.91 -12.60
CA SER A 90 8.76 7.62 -12.06
C SER A 90 8.01 8.35 -13.17
N PHE A 91 6.70 8.49 -12.99
CA PHE A 91 5.79 9.14 -13.92
C PHE A 91 5.05 10.28 -13.24
N SER A 92 4.84 11.37 -13.96
CA SER A 92 4.08 12.53 -13.49
C SER A 92 2.59 12.33 -13.80
N LEU A 93 1.83 11.98 -12.78
CA LEU A 93 0.37 11.80 -12.85
C LEU A 93 -0.33 13.09 -12.49
N THR A 94 -1.27 13.53 -13.32
CA THR A 94 -2.13 14.69 -13.01
C THR A 94 -3.37 14.21 -12.26
N ALA A 95 -3.57 14.72 -11.06
CA ALA A 95 -4.73 14.39 -10.24
C ALA A 95 -5.14 15.57 -9.34
N THR A 96 -6.40 15.55 -8.90
CA THR A 96 -6.95 16.46 -7.90
C THR A 96 -7.13 15.69 -6.60
N ILE A 97 -6.46 16.12 -5.53
CA ILE A 97 -6.57 15.53 -4.19
C ILE A 97 -7.39 16.49 -3.33
N THR A 98 -8.25 15.94 -2.45
CA THR A 98 -8.98 16.70 -1.44
C THR A 98 -8.05 17.68 -0.72
N SER A 99 -8.47 18.93 -0.61
CA SER A 99 -7.67 20.02 -0.04
C SER A 99 -7.17 19.69 1.38
N THR A 100 -5.94 20.08 1.68
CA THR A 100 -5.24 19.88 2.98
C THR A 100 -4.91 18.43 3.34
N LYS A 101 -5.31 17.45 2.51
CA LYS A 101 -5.01 16.05 2.76
C LYS A 101 -3.65 15.68 2.20
N THR A 102 -2.90 14.89 2.97
CA THR A 102 -1.55 14.49 2.61
C THR A 102 -1.50 13.02 2.23
N LEU A 103 -0.76 12.71 1.17
CA LEU A 103 -0.37 11.37 0.79
C LEU A 103 1.16 11.29 0.89
N THR A 104 1.64 10.31 1.65
CA THR A 104 3.06 10.12 1.91
C THR A 104 3.72 9.23 0.86
N VAL A 105 5.04 9.28 0.79
CA VAL A 105 5.85 8.36 -0.03
C VAL A 105 5.56 6.93 0.41
N GLY A 106 5.37 6.02 -0.56
CA GLY A 106 5.04 4.63 -0.29
C GLY A 106 3.53 4.34 -0.26
N THR A 107 2.65 5.35 -0.33
CA THR A 107 1.21 5.15 -0.48
C THR A 107 0.91 4.37 -1.77
N VAL A 108 0.19 3.26 -1.64
CA VAL A 108 -0.21 2.40 -2.76
C VAL A 108 -1.65 2.68 -3.16
N PHE A 109 -1.88 2.80 -4.46
CA PHE A 109 -3.21 3.05 -5.01
C PHE A 109 -3.41 2.37 -6.37
N THR A 110 -4.66 2.25 -6.78
CA THR A 110 -5.07 1.80 -8.12
C THR A 110 -5.86 2.86 -8.85
N ILE A 111 -5.79 2.84 -10.18
CA ILE A 111 -6.60 3.69 -11.06
C ILE A 111 -7.65 2.82 -11.72
N PRO A 112 -8.95 3.14 -11.60
CA PRO A 112 -10.01 2.38 -12.25
C PRO A 112 -9.79 2.29 -13.77
N GLY A 113 -9.96 1.10 -14.32
CA GLY A 113 -9.78 0.85 -15.76
C GLY A 113 -8.33 0.69 -16.23
N VAL A 114 -7.34 0.76 -15.33
CA VAL A 114 -5.92 0.46 -15.63
C VAL A 114 -5.57 -0.91 -15.08
N TYR A 115 -5.42 -1.89 -15.95
CA TYR A 115 -5.17 -3.28 -15.58
C TYR A 115 -3.72 -3.66 -15.79
N ALA A 116 -3.21 -4.51 -14.90
CA ALA A 116 -1.90 -5.13 -15.08
C ALA A 116 -1.92 -6.09 -16.27
N VAL A 117 -0.78 -6.22 -16.95
CA VAL A 117 -0.61 -7.18 -18.04
C VAL A 117 0.40 -8.25 -17.68
N ASN A 118 0.23 -9.42 -18.26
CA ASN A 118 1.24 -10.47 -18.22
C ASN A 118 2.42 -10.09 -19.15
N PRO A 119 3.66 -10.05 -18.65
CA PRO A 119 4.82 -9.61 -19.44
C PRO A 119 5.09 -10.45 -20.68
N GLN A 120 4.70 -11.73 -20.69
CA GLN A 120 4.97 -12.65 -21.80
C GLN A 120 4.03 -12.45 -22.99
N ASN A 121 2.72 -12.41 -22.72
CA ASN A 121 1.70 -12.34 -23.79
C ASN A 121 1.05 -10.95 -23.90
N ARG A 122 1.37 -10.01 -22.99
CA ARG A 122 0.83 -8.64 -22.94
C ARG A 122 -0.70 -8.56 -22.85
N GLN A 123 -1.32 -9.64 -22.40
CA GLN A 123 -2.76 -9.67 -22.15
C GLN A 123 -3.09 -9.19 -20.75
N SER A 124 -4.26 -8.59 -20.60
CA SER A 124 -4.77 -8.18 -19.29
C SER A 124 -4.86 -9.37 -18.32
N THR A 125 -4.41 -9.17 -17.10
CA THR A 125 -4.60 -10.15 -16.02
C THR A 125 -5.97 -10.04 -15.36
N GLY A 126 -6.78 -9.04 -15.72
CA GLY A 126 -8.06 -8.73 -15.06
C GLY A 126 -7.93 -8.01 -13.72
N ALA A 127 -6.72 -7.92 -13.14
CA ALA A 127 -6.46 -7.21 -11.91
C ALA A 127 -6.00 -5.78 -12.19
N LEU A 128 -6.45 -4.81 -11.38
CA LEU A 128 -5.99 -3.43 -11.45
C LEU A 128 -4.50 -3.35 -11.11
N ARG A 129 -3.80 -2.44 -11.79
CA ARG A 129 -2.38 -2.20 -11.53
C ARG A 129 -2.20 -1.35 -10.27
N ASN A 130 -1.33 -1.79 -9.37
CA ASN A 130 -0.90 -1.01 -8.22
C ASN A 130 0.18 -0.01 -8.62
N PHE A 131 0.02 1.23 -8.15
CA PHE A 131 0.98 2.32 -8.28
C PHE A 131 1.38 2.80 -6.89
N VAL A 132 2.58 3.33 -6.78
CA VAL A 132 3.14 3.84 -5.53
C VAL A 132 3.49 5.31 -5.70
N ILE A 133 3.18 6.13 -4.70
CA ILE A 133 3.59 7.54 -4.65
C ILE A 133 5.06 7.62 -4.26
N THR A 134 5.86 8.30 -5.08
CA THR A 134 7.31 8.43 -4.88
C THR A 134 7.73 9.76 -4.24
N SER A 135 6.83 10.74 -4.22
CA SER A 135 7.06 12.05 -3.58
C SER A 135 5.83 12.44 -2.78
N ALA A 136 6.01 12.80 -1.52
CA ALA A 136 4.90 13.25 -0.68
C ALA A 136 4.17 14.43 -1.32
N VAL A 137 2.83 14.43 -1.22
CA VAL A 137 1.98 15.45 -1.81
C VAL A 137 0.90 15.88 -0.84
N THR A 138 0.62 17.18 -0.82
CA THR A 138 -0.52 17.77 -0.09
C THR A 138 -1.57 18.23 -1.09
N GLY A 139 -2.80 17.80 -0.90
CA GLY A 139 -3.92 18.18 -1.75
C GLY A 139 -4.21 19.67 -1.67
N THR A 140 -4.36 20.28 -2.83
CA THR A 140 -4.73 21.70 -2.96
C THR A 140 -6.22 21.89 -3.27
N GLY A 141 -6.95 20.79 -3.52
CA GLY A 141 -8.32 20.84 -4.04
C GLY A 141 -8.40 21.20 -5.53
N SER A 142 -7.26 21.40 -6.18
CA SER A 142 -7.13 21.70 -7.60
C SER A 142 -6.24 20.66 -8.29
N SER A 143 -6.20 20.71 -9.62
CA SER A 143 -5.34 19.85 -10.43
C SER A 143 -3.87 20.08 -10.08
N GLN A 144 -3.15 19.02 -9.78
CA GLN A 144 -1.74 19.04 -9.42
C GLN A 144 -1.02 17.79 -9.94
N THR A 145 0.30 17.85 -9.99
CA THR A 145 1.14 16.75 -10.45
C THR A 145 1.62 15.91 -9.28
N ILE A 146 1.51 14.59 -9.40
CA ILE A 146 1.94 13.60 -8.43
C ILE A 146 2.98 12.70 -9.09
N SER A 147 4.08 12.44 -8.41
CA SER A 147 5.09 11.49 -8.88
C SER A 147 4.73 10.08 -8.44
N ILE A 148 4.59 9.17 -9.40
CA ILE A 148 4.19 7.78 -9.16
C ILE A 148 5.18 6.79 -9.79
N PHE A 149 5.17 5.55 -9.29
CA PHE A 149 5.93 4.41 -9.81
C PHE A 149 5.03 3.16 -9.84
N PRO A 150 5.17 2.26 -10.82
CA PRO A 150 5.96 2.38 -12.05
C PRO A 150 5.29 3.30 -13.09
N THR A 151 6.06 3.72 -14.10
CA THR A 151 5.50 4.43 -15.26
C THR A 151 4.48 3.55 -15.97
N PRO A 152 3.23 4.01 -16.19
CA PRO A 152 2.22 3.24 -16.92
C PRO A 152 2.52 3.29 -18.43
N VAL A 153 2.89 2.17 -19.02
CA VAL A 153 3.18 2.02 -20.47
C VAL A 153 2.13 1.09 -21.08
N PHE A 154 1.35 1.62 -22.01
CA PHE A 154 0.17 0.93 -22.60
C PHE A 154 0.50 0.11 -23.86
N SER A 155 1.66 0.27 -24.46
CA SER A 155 2.06 -0.46 -25.68
C SER A 155 3.58 -0.60 -25.79
N GLY A 156 4.05 -1.45 -26.70
CA GLY A 156 5.49 -1.66 -26.96
C GLY A 156 6.12 -2.70 -26.05
N GLN A 157 7.46 -2.79 -26.12
CA GLN A 157 8.21 -3.84 -25.40
C GLN A 157 8.16 -3.71 -23.88
N PHE A 158 7.95 -2.50 -23.35
CA PHE A 158 7.86 -2.22 -21.92
C PHE A 158 6.43 -2.14 -21.40
N GLN A 159 5.44 -2.59 -22.19
CA GLN A 159 4.06 -2.57 -21.78
C GLN A 159 3.87 -3.29 -20.45
N ASN A 160 3.30 -2.58 -19.47
CA ASN A 160 3.03 -3.08 -18.11
C ASN A 160 1.58 -2.88 -17.66
N VAL A 161 0.81 -2.12 -18.45
CA VAL A 161 -0.61 -1.86 -18.21
C VAL A 161 -1.43 -1.90 -19.50
N THR A 162 -2.74 -2.06 -19.34
CA THR A 162 -3.72 -1.91 -20.42
C THR A 162 -4.97 -1.21 -19.91
N SER A 163 -5.64 -0.49 -20.80
CA SER A 163 -6.95 0.11 -20.57
C SER A 163 -7.75 0.05 -21.87
N SER A 164 -9.03 0.33 -21.80
CA SER A 164 -9.92 0.33 -22.99
C SER A 164 -9.52 1.40 -24.03
N THR A 165 -8.87 2.47 -23.59
CA THR A 165 -8.48 3.61 -24.44
C THR A 165 -6.99 3.64 -24.79
N GLY A 166 -6.16 2.75 -24.21
CA GLY A 166 -4.72 2.80 -24.34
C GLY A 166 -4.06 4.02 -23.66
N THR A 167 -4.77 4.66 -22.75
CA THR A 167 -4.34 5.83 -21.97
C THR A 167 -4.81 5.66 -20.52
N ILE A 168 -4.36 6.53 -19.63
CA ILE A 168 -4.91 6.61 -18.26
C ILE A 168 -6.30 7.24 -18.36
N PRO A 169 -7.36 6.53 -17.94
CA PRO A 169 -8.71 7.10 -17.91
C PRO A 169 -8.87 8.08 -16.74
N SER A 170 -9.82 9.00 -16.86
CA SER A 170 -10.25 9.79 -15.71
C SER A 170 -11.03 8.93 -14.71
N GLY A 171 -10.85 9.18 -13.44
CA GLY A 171 -11.58 8.47 -12.40
C GLY A 171 -10.98 8.65 -11.00
N ASN A 172 -11.73 8.29 -9.98
CA ASN A 172 -11.25 8.34 -8.62
C ASN A 172 -10.34 7.13 -8.35
N ALA A 173 -9.09 7.41 -8.00
CA ALA A 173 -8.14 6.39 -7.56
C ALA A 173 -8.58 5.81 -6.20
N THR A 174 -8.33 4.52 -6.03
CA THR A 174 -8.57 3.82 -4.76
C THR A 174 -7.25 3.63 -4.04
N ILE A 175 -7.11 4.24 -2.88
CA ILE A 175 -5.94 4.06 -2.01
C ILE A 175 -6.07 2.70 -1.32
N ILE A 176 -5.03 1.86 -1.43
CA ILE A 176 -4.99 0.50 -0.87
C ILE A 176 -4.26 0.49 0.46
N SER A 177 -3.16 1.23 0.56
CA SER A 177 -2.38 1.34 1.79
C SER A 177 -1.71 2.69 1.90
N GLY A 178 -1.33 3.08 3.10
CA GLY A 178 -0.68 4.37 3.36
C GLY A 178 -1.65 5.53 3.53
N SER A 179 -2.91 5.26 3.77
CA SER A 179 -3.91 6.25 4.17
C SER A 179 -4.24 6.13 5.65
N ASN A 180 -4.70 7.21 6.25
CA ASN A 180 -5.29 7.19 7.58
C ASN A 180 -6.72 6.65 7.45
N GLY A 181 -6.84 5.32 7.31
CA GLY A 181 -8.12 4.66 7.17
C GLY A 181 -8.92 4.76 8.46
N ALA A 182 -10.20 5.10 8.35
CA ALA A 182 -11.14 4.74 9.39
C ALA A 182 -11.16 3.20 9.45
N SER A 183 -10.73 2.64 10.55
CA SER A 183 -10.87 1.23 10.92
C SER A 183 -12.35 0.87 11.06
#